data_b38d448e65f26e0b1669b1899c49f0eb
#
_entry.id   b38d448e65f26e0b1669b1899c49f0eb
#
_cell.length_a   1.000
_cell.length_b   1.000
_cell.length_c   1.000
_cell.angle_alpha   90.00
_cell.angle_beta   90.00
_cell.angle_gamma   90.00
#
_symmetry.space_group_name_H-M   'P 1'
#
loop_
_entity.id
_entity.type
_entity.pdbx_description
1 polymer ?
#
loop_
_entity_poly.entity_id
_entity_poly.type
_entity_poly.pdbx_seq_one_letter_code
_entity_poly.pdbx_strand_id
1 'polypeptide(L)'
;MGDQRVIRILAMVASHTGKFSNTYRLAQAVLQGARAAHPAIEEEFVFLSDHDVRPSTGCITCLRKGYCPQQDDVPRLQERILAADGIIFGSPVYMLHVSAQAKAFLDRCLGWAHRPPLQGKYVVTIASSLGLGGDLVNGYLAQVWTSFGAQVVGSVEGQAIIKGMWLNREQVLEETARAGRDLVRAIL
;
A
#
# COMPACT_ATOMS: atom_id res chain seq x y z
N MET A 1 -14.61 19.66 -24.08
CA MET A 1 -13.88 18.57 -23.42
C MET A 1 -13.97 18.86 -21.92
N GLY A 2 -14.80 18.10 -21.18
CA GLY A 2 -14.97 18.34 -19.75
C GLY A 2 -13.65 18.10 -19.02
N ASP A 3 -13.35 18.96 -18.09
CA ASP A 3 -12.19 18.84 -17.20
C ASP A 3 -12.35 17.54 -16.40
N GLN A 4 -11.66 16.48 -16.83
CA GLN A 4 -11.72 15.20 -16.14
C GLN A 4 -10.90 15.31 -14.85
N ARG A 5 -11.52 15.02 -13.71
CA ARG A 5 -10.84 14.97 -12.41
C ARG A 5 -9.58 14.11 -12.49
N VAL A 6 -8.45 14.66 -12.17
CA VAL A 6 -7.20 13.92 -12.02
C VAL A 6 -7.25 13.12 -10.72
N ILE A 7 -6.98 11.82 -10.80
CA ILE A 7 -6.92 10.93 -9.64
C ILE A 7 -5.46 10.64 -9.33
N ARG A 8 -5.03 10.93 -8.11
CA ARG A 8 -3.66 10.66 -7.63
C ARG A 8 -3.61 9.35 -6.89
N ILE A 9 -2.82 8.40 -7.42
CA ILE A 9 -2.61 7.08 -6.79
C ILE A 9 -1.16 6.94 -6.35
N LEU A 10 -0.97 6.71 -5.05
CA LEU A 10 0.33 6.41 -4.46
C LEU A 10 0.49 4.90 -4.29
N ALA A 11 1.49 4.30 -4.95
CA ALA A 11 1.84 2.89 -4.79
C ALA A 11 3.09 2.76 -3.90
N MET A 12 2.92 2.26 -2.68
CA MET A 12 4.00 2.02 -1.72
C MET A 12 4.40 0.55 -1.71
N VAL A 13 5.66 0.27 -1.95
CA VAL A 13 6.23 -1.08 -2.04
C VAL A 13 7.22 -1.30 -0.90
N ALA A 14 6.85 -2.16 0.04
CA ALA A 14 7.67 -2.48 1.21
C ALA A 14 8.55 -3.73 0.98
N SER A 15 9.21 -3.77 -0.16
CA SER A 15 10.16 -4.84 -0.50
C SER A 15 11.57 -4.29 -0.63
N HIS A 16 12.55 -4.96 0.01
CA HIS A 16 13.95 -4.57 -0.05
C HIS A 16 14.53 -4.57 -1.48
N THR A 17 13.98 -5.40 -2.36
CA THR A 17 14.42 -5.46 -3.77
C THR A 17 13.74 -4.42 -4.67
N GLY A 18 12.92 -3.53 -4.11
CA GLY A 18 12.34 -2.38 -4.81
C GLY A 18 11.66 -2.76 -6.14
N LYS A 19 12.05 -2.13 -7.23
CA LYS A 19 11.55 -2.36 -8.60
C LYS A 19 11.73 -3.81 -9.11
N PHE A 20 12.57 -4.57 -8.46
CA PHE A 20 12.82 -5.96 -8.85
C PHE A 20 11.92 -6.96 -8.11
N SER A 21 11.03 -6.51 -7.22
CA SER A 21 10.17 -7.38 -6.42
C SER A 21 8.92 -7.84 -7.16
N ASN A 22 8.37 -8.96 -6.72
CA ASN A 22 7.04 -9.42 -7.14
C ASN A 22 5.95 -8.47 -6.61
N THR A 23 6.13 -7.90 -5.42
CA THR A 23 5.23 -6.89 -4.85
C THR A 23 5.07 -5.68 -5.78
N TYR A 24 6.17 -5.18 -6.35
CA TYR A 24 6.12 -4.08 -7.32
C TYR A 24 5.36 -4.47 -8.59
N ARG A 25 5.58 -5.69 -9.12
CA ARG A 25 4.87 -6.18 -10.32
C ARG A 25 3.36 -6.26 -10.10
N LEU A 26 2.92 -6.68 -8.92
CA LEU A 26 1.50 -6.66 -8.56
C LEU A 26 0.95 -5.24 -8.48
N ALA A 27 1.68 -4.31 -7.85
CA ALA A 27 1.27 -2.91 -7.79
C ALA A 27 1.14 -2.28 -9.18
N GLN A 28 2.07 -2.60 -10.10
CA GLN A 28 1.97 -2.18 -11.50
C GLN A 28 0.72 -2.73 -12.19
N ALA A 29 0.37 -4.00 -11.95
CA ALA A 29 -0.80 -4.61 -12.55
C ALA A 29 -2.12 -3.99 -12.01
N VAL A 30 -2.18 -3.64 -10.72
CA VAL A 30 -3.31 -2.89 -10.16
C VAL A 30 -3.42 -1.51 -10.80
N LEU A 31 -2.31 -0.78 -10.95
CA LEU A 31 -2.29 0.52 -11.64
C LEU A 31 -2.71 0.42 -13.11
N GLN A 32 -2.36 -0.66 -13.81
CA GLN A 32 -2.87 -0.89 -15.17
C GLN A 32 -4.39 -1.01 -15.19
N GLY A 33 -4.98 -1.71 -14.21
CA GLY A 33 -6.43 -1.79 -14.05
C GLY A 33 -7.07 -0.43 -13.77
N ALA A 34 -6.43 0.41 -12.96
CA ALA A 34 -6.87 1.77 -12.67
C ALA A 34 -6.82 2.66 -13.93
N ARG A 35 -5.73 2.63 -14.69
CA ARG A 35 -5.60 3.38 -15.96
C ARG A 35 -6.60 2.95 -17.02
N ALA A 36 -6.93 1.67 -17.07
CA ALA A 36 -7.98 1.18 -17.97
C ALA A 36 -9.39 1.68 -17.60
N ALA A 37 -9.62 2.01 -16.32
CA ALA A 37 -10.89 2.51 -15.82
C ALA A 37 -11.02 4.04 -15.92
N HIS A 38 -9.90 4.78 -15.86
CA HIS A 38 -9.91 6.26 -15.91
C HIS A 38 -8.63 6.79 -16.56
N PRO A 39 -8.75 7.66 -17.59
CA PRO A 39 -7.58 8.10 -18.36
C PRO A 39 -6.68 9.12 -17.62
N ALA A 40 -7.22 9.86 -16.65
CA ALA A 40 -6.49 10.90 -15.93
C ALA A 40 -5.99 10.39 -14.57
N ILE A 41 -5.05 9.44 -14.60
CA ILE A 41 -4.37 8.91 -13.40
C ILE A 41 -2.98 9.52 -13.31
N GLU A 42 -2.69 10.20 -12.19
CA GLU A 42 -1.34 10.54 -11.75
C GLU A 42 -0.87 9.44 -10.80
N GLU A 43 0.21 8.77 -11.15
CA GLU A 43 0.77 7.69 -10.33
C GLU A 43 2.12 8.05 -9.75
N GLU A 44 2.34 7.64 -8.51
CA GLU A 44 3.60 7.78 -7.82
C GLU A 44 4.00 6.47 -7.18
N PHE A 45 5.27 6.06 -7.34
CA PHE A 45 5.83 4.92 -6.65
C PHE A 45 6.74 5.35 -5.52
N VAL A 46 6.56 4.73 -4.36
CA VAL A 46 7.44 4.80 -3.20
C VAL A 46 7.96 3.42 -2.88
N PHE A 47 9.27 3.27 -2.86
CA PHE A 47 9.92 2.07 -2.37
C PHE A 47 10.46 2.36 -0.96
N LEU A 48 9.94 1.67 0.06
CA LEU A 48 10.38 1.91 1.43
C LEU A 48 11.88 1.62 1.63
N SER A 49 12.48 0.80 0.75
CA SER A 49 13.93 0.54 0.73
C SER A 49 14.79 1.77 0.42
N ASP A 50 14.21 2.78 -0.21
CA ASP A 50 14.92 3.98 -0.64
C ASP A 50 14.83 5.12 0.40
N HIS A 51 14.23 4.83 1.56
CA HIS A 51 13.95 5.80 2.62
C HIS A 51 14.49 5.35 3.98
N ASP A 52 14.92 6.33 4.78
CA ASP A 52 15.26 6.10 6.20
C ASP A 52 13.96 5.97 7.01
N VAL A 53 13.58 4.72 7.28
CA VAL A 53 12.41 4.38 8.10
C VAL A 53 12.89 3.63 9.34
N ARG A 54 13.08 4.37 10.42
CA ARG A 54 13.57 3.78 11.68
C ARG A 54 12.44 3.11 12.46
N PRO A 55 12.71 2.01 13.17
CA PRO A 55 11.73 1.36 14.03
C PRO A 55 11.16 2.32 15.08
N SER A 56 9.93 2.05 15.54
CA SER A 56 9.33 2.78 16.64
C SER A 56 10.14 2.59 17.93
N THR A 57 10.35 3.66 18.69
CA THR A 57 11.00 3.63 20.00
C THR A 57 10.02 3.41 21.15
N GLY A 58 8.72 3.28 20.88
CA GLY A 58 7.70 3.12 21.91
C GLY A 58 7.47 4.36 22.78
N CYS A 59 7.96 5.54 22.39
CA CYS A 59 7.89 6.76 23.23
C CYS A 59 6.48 7.35 23.39
N ILE A 60 5.49 6.85 22.63
CA ILE A 60 4.07 7.29 22.63
C ILE A 60 3.83 8.81 22.44
N THR A 61 4.82 9.56 22.01
CA THR A 61 4.71 11.01 21.81
C THR A 61 3.64 11.35 20.76
N CYS A 62 3.50 10.55 19.71
CA CYS A 62 2.49 10.72 18.67
C CYS A 62 1.04 10.64 19.21
N LEU A 63 0.80 9.88 20.28
CA LEU A 63 -0.52 9.80 20.93
C LEU A 63 -0.83 11.07 21.72
N ARG A 64 0.19 11.64 22.36
CA ARG A 64 0.04 12.84 23.20
C ARG A 64 0.04 14.14 22.40
N LYS A 65 1.01 14.28 21.47
CA LYS A 65 1.29 15.53 20.75
C LYS A 65 0.82 15.51 19.29
N GLY A 66 0.44 14.34 18.73
CA GLY A 66 -0.02 14.18 17.35
C GLY A 66 1.10 14.10 16.29
N TYR A 67 2.37 14.11 16.69
CA TYR A 67 3.51 13.96 15.77
C TYR A 67 4.55 13.00 16.34
N CYS A 68 5.38 12.42 15.45
CA CYS A 68 6.50 11.58 15.84
C CYS A 68 7.78 12.43 15.96
N PRO A 69 8.54 12.35 17.08
CA PRO A 69 9.75 13.16 17.27
C PRO A 69 10.98 12.63 16.54
N GLN A 70 10.93 11.42 15.98
CA GLN A 70 12.06 10.87 15.23
C GLN A 70 12.27 11.63 13.92
N GLN A 71 13.51 11.99 13.66
CA GLN A 71 13.92 12.69 12.45
C GLN A 71 14.40 11.67 11.40
N ASP A 72 13.48 11.26 10.54
CA ASP A 72 13.70 10.35 9.41
C ASP A 72 12.68 10.66 8.30
N ASP A 73 12.54 9.80 7.29
CA ASP A 73 11.67 10.06 6.14
C ASP A 73 10.17 9.79 6.40
N VAL A 74 9.80 9.21 7.54
CA VAL A 74 8.40 8.83 7.81
C VAL A 74 7.43 10.02 7.71
N PRO A 75 7.70 11.22 8.25
CA PRO A 75 6.79 12.36 8.10
C PRO A 75 6.52 12.73 6.64
N ARG A 76 7.56 12.74 5.78
CA ARG A 76 7.41 13.02 4.34
C ARG A 76 6.59 11.94 3.63
N LEU A 77 6.77 10.67 4.01
CA LEU A 77 5.97 9.58 3.46
C LEU A 77 4.50 9.69 3.88
N GLN A 78 4.23 10.11 5.10
CA GLN A 78 2.88 10.39 5.59
C GLN A 78 2.21 11.53 4.80
N GLU A 79 2.92 12.61 4.52
CA GLU A 79 2.42 13.73 3.70
C GLU A 79 2.02 13.26 2.29
N ARG A 80 2.83 12.39 1.66
CA ARG A 80 2.52 11.82 0.34
C ARG A 80 1.25 10.97 0.37
N ILE A 81 1.05 10.17 1.42
CA ILE A 81 -0.18 9.38 1.62
C ILE A 81 -1.39 10.31 1.77
N LEU A 82 -1.25 11.38 2.56
CA LEU A 82 -2.33 12.35 2.76
C LEU A 82 -2.69 13.11 1.49
N ALA A 83 -1.75 13.31 0.57
CA ALA A 83 -1.98 14.00 -0.71
C ALA A 83 -2.62 13.10 -1.78
N ALA A 84 -2.55 11.76 -1.63
CA ALA A 84 -3.12 10.82 -2.60
C ALA A 84 -4.63 10.66 -2.40
N ASP A 85 -5.37 10.39 -3.50
CA ASP A 85 -6.79 10.00 -3.47
C ASP A 85 -6.93 8.50 -3.19
N GLY A 86 -6.06 7.69 -3.81
CA GLY A 86 -5.99 6.25 -3.66
C GLY A 86 -4.59 5.77 -3.30
N ILE A 87 -4.53 4.67 -2.56
CA ILE A 87 -3.28 4.09 -2.08
C ILE A 87 -3.23 2.61 -2.47
N ILE A 88 -2.09 2.18 -2.98
CA ILE A 88 -1.75 0.77 -3.15
C ILE A 88 -0.61 0.49 -2.20
N PHE A 89 -0.81 -0.38 -1.20
CA PHE A 89 0.23 -0.73 -0.25
C PHE A 89 0.57 -2.21 -0.35
N GLY A 90 1.83 -2.50 -0.70
CA GLY A 90 2.29 -3.86 -0.93
C GLY A 90 3.46 -4.29 -0.06
N SER A 91 3.38 -5.52 0.46
CA SER A 91 4.45 -6.17 1.20
C SER A 91 4.69 -7.60 0.68
N PRO A 92 5.96 -8.04 0.60
CA PRO A 92 6.23 -9.48 0.54
C PRO A 92 5.86 -10.14 1.85
N VAL A 93 5.53 -11.44 1.78
CA VAL A 93 5.31 -12.28 2.96
C VAL A 93 6.66 -12.80 3.45
N TYR A 94 7.06 -12.38 4.64
CA TYR A 94 8.24 -12.90 5.34
C TYR A 94 7.83 -13.48 6.68
N MET A 95 8.12 -14.75 6.91
CA MET A 95 7.71 -15.48 8.12
C MET A 95 6.22 -15.28 8.46
N LEU A 96 5.37 -15.49 7.44
CA LEU A 96 3.90 -15.40 7.50
C LEU A 96 3.36 -13.99 7.82
N HIS A 97 4.19 -12.95 7.76
CA HIS A 97 3.78 -11.58 8.07
C HIS A 97 4.36 -10.57 7.06
N VAL A 98 4.03 -9.30 7.26
CA VAL A 98 4.60 -8.19 6.46
C VAL A 98 6.12 -8.11 6.65
N SER A 99 6.83 -7.53 5.68
CA SER A 99 8.26 -7.26 5.80
C SER A 99 8.57 -6.35 7.02
N ALA A 100 9.78 -6.46 7.56
CA ALA A 100 10.23 -5.59 8.66
C ALA A 100 10.12 -4.09 8.30
N GLN A 101 10.37 -3.72 7.04
CA GLN A 101 10.23 -2.34 6.55
C GLN A 101 8.77 -1.88 6.59
N ALA A 102 7.82 -2.74 6.14
CA ALA A 102 6.41 -2.43 6.23
C ALA A 102 5.99 -2.24 7.68
N LYS A 103 6.41 -3.17 8.56
CA LYS A 103 6.07 -3.12 9.99
C LYS A 103 6.63 -1.86 10.65
N ALA A 104 7.91 -1.53 10.41
CA ALA A 104 8.52 -0.32 10.95
C ALA A 104 7.74 0.93 10.52
N PHE A 105 7.38 1.07 9.24
CA PHE A 105 6.60 2.20 8.75
C PHE A 105 5.22 2.28 9.43
N LEU A 106 4.48 1.17 9.48
CA LEU A 106 3.13 1.11 10.05
C LEU A 106 3.14 1.39 11.55
N ASP A 107 4.13 0.90 12.31
CA ASP A 107 4.29 1.20 13.74
C ASP A 107 4.55 2.69 13.98
N ARG A 108 5.23 3.37 13.06
CA ARG A 108 5.48 4.80 13.12
C ARG A 108 4.23 5.64 12.81
N CYS A 109 3.21 5.02 12.18
CA CYS A 109 1.91 5.62 11.94
C CYS A 109 0.91 5.39 13.12
N LEU A 110 1.34 4.87 14.27
CA LEU A 110 0.47 4.58 15.43
C LEU A 110 -0.47 5.73 15.82
N GLY A 111 -0.01 6.97 15.72
CA GLY A 111 -0.83 8.16 16.01
C GLY A 111 -2.10 8.25 15.16
N TRP A 112 -2.08 7.68 13.95
CA TRP A 112 -3.22 7.66 13.03
C TRP A 112 -4.36 6.74 13.49
N ALA A 113 -4.06 5.69 14.26
CA ALA A 113 -5.10 4.84 14.83
C ALA A 113 -5.95 5.58 15.91
N HIS A 114 -5.40 6.62 16.53
CA HIS A 114 -6.12 7.44 17.49
C HIS A 114 -6.77 8.70 16.89
N ARG A 115 -6.22 9.20 15.80
CA ARG A 115 -6.71 10.36 15.05
C ARG A 115 -6.69 10.02 13.58
N PRO A 116 -7.67 9.22 13.08
CA PRO A 116 -7.67 8.68 11.73
C PRO A 116 -7.71 9.80 10.67
N PRO A 117 -6.61 10.02 9.92
CA PRO A 117 -6.56 11.12 8.94
C PRO A 117 -7.01 10.69 7.54
N LEU A 118 -7.26 9.41 7.32
CA LEU A 118 -7.48 8.85 5.97
C LEU A 118 -8.97 8.66 5.64
N GLN A 119 -9.86 9.38 6.33
CA GLN A 119 -11.28 9.38 5.98
C GLN A 119 -11.50 9.89 4.55
N GLY A 120 -12.28 9.15 3.76
CA GLY A 120 -12.52 9.45 2.34
C GLY A 120 -11.38 9.04 1.41
N LYS A 121 -10.38 8.28 1.91
CA LYS A 121 -9.33 7.68 1.08
C LYS A 121 -9.52 6.17 0.95
N TYR A 122 -9.05 5.64 -0.16
CA TYR A 122 -9.28 4.25 -0.55
C TYR A 122 -7.95 3.51 -0.73
N VAL A 123 -7.92 2.24 -0.30
CA VAL A 123 -6.70 1.44 -0.27
C VAL A 123 -6.92 0.09 -0.92
N VAL A 124 -5.95 -0.32 -1.74
CA VAL A 124 -5.75 -1.70 -2.18
C VAL A 124 -4.52 -2.26 -1.49
N THR A 125 -4.66 -3.41 -0.81
CA THR A 125 -3.55 -4.11 -0.19
C THR A 125 -3.00 -5.20 -1.11
N ILE A 126 -1.68 -5.42 -1.04
CA ILE A 126 -1.00 -6.42 -1.86
C ILE A 126 -0.07 -7.27 -0.99
N ALA A 127 -0.21 -8.58 -1.14
CA ALA A 127 0.73 -9.56 -0.60
C ALA A 127 1.41 -10.34 -1.72
N SER A 128 2.73 -10.45 -1.71
CA SER A 128 3.47 -11.37 -2.59
C SER A 128 4.12 -12.47 -1.76
N SER A 129 3.78 -13.72 -2.04
CA SER A 129 4.20 -14.89 -1.26
C SER A 129 4.89 -15.97 -2.10
N LEU A 130 5.54 -16.90 -1.43
CA LEU A 130 6.05 -18.15 -2.02
C LEU A 130 5.03 -19.30 -1.88
N GLY A 131 3.77 -18.98 -1.49
CA GLY A 131 2.69 -19.96 -1.39
C GLY A 131 1.90 -19.94 -0.08
N LEU A 132 2.40 -19.27 0.97
CA LEU A 132 1.74 -19.21 2.28
C LEU A 132 1.74 -17.79 2.86
N GLY A 133 0.68 -17.45 3.61
CA GLY A 133 0.60 -16.25 4.45
C GLY A 133 0.18 -14.97 3.74
N GLY A 134 -0.21 -15.03 2.46
CA GLY A 134 -0.69 -13.85 1.75
C GLY A 134 -2.00 -13.32 2.30
N ASP A 135 -2.90 -14.22 2.68
CA ASP A 135 -4.16 -13.93 3.37
C ASP A 135 -3.93 -13.25 4.73
N LEU A 136 -2.97 -13.76 5.52
CA LEU A 136 -2.59 -13.17 6.81
C LEU A 136 -2.05 -11.75 6.63
N VAL A 137 -1.16 -11.55 5.65
CA VAL A 137 -0.58 -10.23 5.35
C VAL A 137 -1.66 -9.26 4.89
N ASN A 138 -2.51 -9.66 3.94
CA ASN A 138 -3.60 -8.80 3.46
C ASN A 138 -4.63 -8.50 4.57
N GLY A 139 -4.97 -9.48 5.39
CA GLY A 139 -5.84 -9.29 6.56
C GLY A 139 -5.27 -8.29 7.57
N TYR A 140 -3.98 -8.41 7.90
CA TYR A 140 -3.28 -7.46 8.76
C TYR A 140 -3.25 -6.05 8.16
N LEU A 141 -2.87 -5.93 6.89
CA LEU A 141 -2.83 -4.63 6.21
C LEU A 141 -4.22 -3.98 6.15
N ALA A 142 -5.26 -4.76 5.85
CA ALA A 142 -6.63 -4.26 5.82
C ALA A 142 -7.06 -3.70 7.18
N GLN A 143 -6.76 -4.41 8.28
CA GLN A 143 -7.06 -3.93 9.63
C GLN A 143 -6.32 -2.64 9.96
N VAL A 144 -5.02 -2.55 9.63
CA VAL A 144 -4.21 -1.36 9.89
C VAL A 144 -4.72 -0.15 9.12
N TRP A 145 -4.93 -0.29 7.80
CA TRP A 145 -5.41 0.83 6.97
C TRP A 145 -6.82 1.28 7.36
N THR A 146 -7.69 0.35 7.74
CA THR A 146 -9.03 0.68 8.29
C THR A 146 -8.91 1.43 9.62
N SER A 147 -7.97 1.05 10.50
CA SER A 147 -7.74 1.78 11.75
C SER A 147 -7.24 3.21 11.54
N PHE A 148 -6.60 3.48 10.41
CA PHE A 148 -6.18 4.84 10.00
C PHE A 148 -7.31 5.64 9.34
N GLY A 149 -8.49 5.04 9.18
CA GLY A 149 -9.70 5.68 8.63
C GLY A 149 -9.89 5.47 7.12
N ALA A 150 -9.01 4.75 6.45
CA ALA A 150 -9.16 4.46 5.03
C ALA A 150 -10.16 3.32 4.78
N GLN A 151 -10.79 3.33 3.60
CA GLN A 151 -11.61 2.22 3.14
C GLN A 151 -10.76 1.27 2.27
N VAL A 152 -10.63 0.02 2.70
CA VAL A 152 -9.97 -1.01 1.89
C VAL A 152 -10.96 -1.55 0.87
N VAL A 153 -10.68 -1.32 -0.41
CA VAL A 153 -11.57 -1.65 -1.53
C VAL A 153 -11.13 -2.88 -2.32
N GLY A 154 -9.95 -3.42 -1.99
CA GLY A 154 -9.44 -4.63 -2.61
C GLY A 154 -8.20 -5.16 -1.89
N SER A 155 -8.02 -6.47 -1.99
CA SER A 155 -6.82 -7.16 -1.52
C SER A 155 -6.40 -8.15 -2.60
N VAL A 156 -5.12 -8.14 -2.95
CA VAL A 156 -4.56 -9.01 -3.99
C VAL A 156 -3.42 -9.83 -3.42
N GLU A 157 -3.44 -11.13 -3.68
CA GLU A 157 -2.30 -12.00 -3.42
C GLU A 157 -1.69 -12.48 -4.74
N GLY A 158 -0.36 -12.43 -4.84
CA GLY A 158 0.38 -13.07 -5.90
C GLY A 158 1.36 -14.08 -5.32
N GLN A 159 1.16 -15.35 -5.68
CA GLN A 159 2.06 -16.43 -5.31
C GLN A 159 3.04 -16.70 -6.45
N ALA A 160 4.35 -16.65 -6.18
CA ALA A 160 5.37 -16.88 -7.20
C ALA A 160 6.65 -17.46 -6.60
N ILE A 161 7.01 -18.66 -7.00
CA ILE A 161 8.28 -19.30 -6.63
C ILE A 161 9.44 -18.64 -7.39
N ILE A 162 9.22 -18.31 -8.66
CA ILE A 162 10.19 -17.64 -9.51
C ILE A 162 9.71 -16.21 -9.76
N LYS A 163 10.63 -15.26 -9.75
CA LYS A 163 10.35 -13.85 -9.98
C LYS A 163 9.57 -13.59 -11.27
N GLY A 164 8.40 -12.98 -11.14
CA GLY A 164 7.52 -12.64 -12.26
C GLY A 164 6.71 -13.80 -12.82
N MET A 165 6.85 -15.00 -12.29
CA MET A 165 6.06 -16.18 -12.68
C MET A 165 5.01 -16.47 -11.59
N TRP A 166 3.80 -15.97 -11.79
CA TRP A 166 2.69 -16.20 -10.89
C TRP A 166 2.13 -17.60 -11.03
N LEU A 167 1.89 -18.26 -9.91
CA LEU A 167 0.95 -19.38 -9.86
C LEU A 167 -0.44 -18.82 -10.17
N ASN A 168 -1.22 -19.51 -11.01
CA ASN A 168 -2.55 -19.04 -11.44
C ASN A 168 -2.50 -17.62 -12.06
N ARG A 169 -1.57 -17.41 -13.01
CA ARG A 169 -1.28 -16.10 -13.60
C ARG A 169 -2.53 -15.37 -14.10
N GLU A 170 -3.45 -16.06 -14.75
CA GLU A 170 -4.69 -15.46 -15.29
C GLU A 170 -5.55 -14.90 -14.17
N GLN A 171 -5.75 -15.66 -13.10
CA GLN A 171 -6.50 -15.23 -11.92
C GLN A 171 -5.86 -14.00 -11.26
N VAL A 172 -4.53 -14.01 -11.06
CA VAL A 172 -3.81 -12.88 -10.47
C VAL A 172 -3.97 -11.61 -11.31
N LEU A 173 -3.89 -11.72 -12.65
CA LEU A 173 -4.09 -10.59 -13.55
C LEU A 173 -5.52 -10.06 -13.53
N GLU A 174 -6.51 -10.93 -13.44
CA GLU A 174 -7.93 -10.54 -13.33
C GLU A 174 -8.20 -9.83 -12.00
N GLU A 175 -7.70 -10.37 -10.89
CA GLU A 175 -7.84 -9.80 -9.54
C GLU A 175 -7.16 -8.42 -9.44
N THR A 176 -5.95 -8.28 -9.98
CA THR A 176 -5.26 -6.98 -10.01
C THR A 176 -6.00 -5.96 -10.85
N ALA A 177 -6.49 -6.35 -12.04
CA ALA A 177 -7.28 -5.47 -12.90
C ALA A 177 -8.60 -5.04 -12.23
N ARG A 178 -9.29 -5.97 -11.55
CA ARG A 178 -10.49 -5.67 -10.78
C ARG A 178 -10.19 -4.70 -9.64
N ALA A 179 -9.16 -4.97 -8.83
CA ALA A 179 -8.78 -4.11 -7.71
C ALA A 179 -8.47 -2.67 -8.16
N GLY A 180 -7.80 -2.51 -9.31
CA GLY A 180 -7.54 -1.19 -9.91
C GLY A 180 -8.82 -0.46 -10.33
N ARG A 181 -9.75 -1.16 -10.99
CA ARG A 181 -11.06 -0.59 -11.35
C ARG A 181 -11.89 -0.21 -10.12
N ASP A 182 -11.90 -1.06 -9.10
CA ASP A 182 -12.68 -0.82 -7.88
C ASP A 182 -12.10 0.34 -7.07
N LEU A 183 -10.76 0.52 -7.07
CA LEU A 183 -10.11 1.69 -6.49
C LEU A 183 -10.59 2.99 -7.15
N VAL A 184 -10.57 3.04 -8.48
CA VAL A 184 -11.04 4.21 -9.24
C VAL A 184 -12.53 4.48 -9.00
N ARG A 185 -13.37 3.43 -9.04
CA ARG A 185 -14.82 3.56 -8.79
C ARG A 185 -15.12 4.11 -7.39
N ALA A 186 -14.34 3.73 -6.40
CA ALA A 186 -14.54 4.20 -5.04
C ALA A 186 -14.14 5.68 -4.86
N ILE A 187 -13.14 6.16 -5.63
CA ILE A 187 -12.67 7.54 -5.59
C ILE A 187 -13.63 8.50 -6.29
N LEU A 188 -14.31 8.06 -7.35
CA LEU A 188 -15.25 8.87 -8.15
C LEU A 188 -16.64 8.94 -7.51
#